data_e913e38915802182a068079e3ecdd39f
#
_entry.id   e913e38915802182a068079e3ecdd39f
#
_cell.length_a   1.000
_cell.length_b   1.000
_cell.length_c   1.000
_cell.angle_alpha   90.00
_cell.angle_beta   90.00
_cell.angle_gamma   90.00
#
_symmetry.space_group_name_H-M   'P 1'
#
loop_
_entity.id
_entity.type
_entity.pdbx_description
1 polymer ?
#
loop_
_entity_poly.entity_id
_entity_poly.type
_entity_poly.pdbx_seq_one_letter_code
_entity_poly.pdbx_strand_id
1 'polypeptide(L)'
;KVENKTPMAVAQELAAKIVAVAPVGFYEKVEAAAPGFINFWLSPKTIQNVFSEIANKKEYGRNDDGRKKTVIIEYSSPNIAKTLNVGHLRNTIIGEALANIFEYSGYAVVRWNYLGDWGTQFGKLIAAYKMWGKKEDIEKNPIEELQKLYVRFHEEAKTDSEIGEKGQEEFKKLENGDKENRKLWEWFRKESIEELKRAYKVLGADFDVWIGESFFESEMKSVARELCNKGVAEKSEGAIVIRLDAFHLPPALIEKSDGASLYLTRDIANLRYRLKKYKPAKILYVIGNEQSFQFEQLFAVAKVL
;
A
#
# COMPACT_ATOMS: atom_id res chain seq x y z
N LYS A 1 -7.97 36.33 2.05
CA LYS A 1 -8.17 37.77 2.43
C LYS A 1 -7.16 38.62 1.66
N VAL A 2 -7.28 38.64 0.32
CA VAL A 2 -6.34 39.43 -0.52
C VAL A 2 -6.92 40.79 -0.89
N GLU A 3 -8.22 40.97 -0.72
CA GLU A 3 -8.89 42.25 -0.92
C GLU A 3 -9.87 42.51 0.22
N ASN A 4 -10.02 43.77 0.66
CA ASN A 4 -10.96 44.18 1.71
C ASN A 4 -12.45 44.12 1.22
N LYS A 5 -12.80 43.05 0.50
CA LYS A 5 -14.12 42.80 -0.06
C LYS A 5 -14.80 41.63 0.64
N THR A 6 -16.11 41.67 0.68
CA THR A 6 -16.89 40.51 1.15
C THR A 6 -16.82 39.37 0.15
N PRO A 7 -16.92 38.09 0.58
CA PRO A 7 -16.94 36.94 -0.34
C PRO A 7 -17.99 37.09 -1.44
N MET A 8 -19.15 37.64 -1.12
CA MET A 8 -20.21 37.87 -2.09
C MET A 8 -19.84 38.90 -3.17
N ALA A 9 -19.17 39.99 -2.77
CA ALA A 9 -18.72 41.01 -3.73
C ALA A 9 -17.64 40.44 -4.68
N VAL A 10 -16.73 39.63 -4.16
CA VAL A 10 -15.73 38.94 -4.96
C VAL A 10 -16.39 37.94 -5.93
N ALA A 11 -17.39 37.18 -5.47
CA ALA A 11 -18.13 36.23 -6.31
C ALA A 11 -18.87 36.95 -7.45
N GLN A 12 -19.49 38.09 -7.18
CA GLN A 12 -20.19 38.89 -8.22
C GLN A 12 -19.20 39.40 -9.27
N GLU A 13 -18.07 39.98 -8.87
CA GLU A 13 -17.05 40.43 -9.82
C GLU A 13 -16.45 39.28 -10.66
N LEU A 14 -16.21 38.14 -10.04
CA LEU A 14 -15.71 36.96 -10.76
C LEU A 14 -16.75 36.41 -11.72
N ALA A 15 -18.02 36.32 -11.33
CA ALA A 15 -19.09 35.87 -12.18
C ALA A 15 -19.24 36.75 -13.44
N ALA A 16 -19.18 38.07 -13.27
CA ALA A 16 -19.21 39.01 -14.39
C ALA A 16 -17.98 38.85 -15.34
N LYS A 17 -16.78 38.70 -14.78
CA LYS A 17 -15.56 38.44 -15.58
C LYS A 17 -15.64 37.13 -16.35
N ILE A 18 -16.12 36.06 -15.72
CA ILE A 18 -16.29 34.74 -16.35
C ILE A 18 -17.25 34.83 -17.53
N VAL A 19 -18.39 35.47 -17.35
CA VAL A 19 -19.39 35.67 -18.46
C VAL A 19 -18.78 36.48 -19.61
N ALA A 20 -17.99 37.51 -19.31
CA ALA A 20 -17.35 38.35 -20.32
C ALA A 20 -16.31 37.63 -21.19
N VAL A 21 -15.63 36.59 -20.66
CA VAL A 21 -14.60 35.83 -21.39
C VAL A 21 -15.10 34.48 -21.92
N ALA A 22 -16.26 34.03 -21.47
CA ALA A 22 -16.79 32.75 -21.91
C ALA A 22 -17.25 32.80 -23.38
N PRO A 23 -17.15 31.70 -24.13
CA PRO A 23 -17.74 31.62 -25.46
C PRO A 23 -19.22 31.94 -25.45
N VAL A 24 -19.69 32.67 -26.47
CA VAL A 24 -21.12 33.04 -26.60
C VAL A 24 -21.99 31.80 -26.57
N GLY A 25 -22.96 31.78 -25.66
CA GLY A 25 -23.90 30.67 -25.51
C GLY A 25 -23.34 29.46 -24.78
N PHE A 26 -22.16 29.58 -24.12
CA PHE A 26 -21.59 28.51 -23.30
C PHE A 26 -22.40 28.29 -22.03
N TYR A 27 -22.76 29.38 -21.34
CA TYR A 27 -23.62 29.34 -20.16
C TYR A 27 -25.02 29.85 -20.53
N GLU A 28 -26.04 29.25 -19.93
CA GLU A 28 -27.39 29.81 -19.90
C GLU A 28 -27.44 30.91 -18.82
N LYS A 29 -26.78 30.68 -17.67
CA LYS A 29 -26.75 31.61 -16.56
C LYS A 29 -25.49 31.38 -15.72
N VAL A 30 -24.91 32.48 -15.22
CA VAL A 30 -23.89 32.47 -14.16
C VAL A 30 -24.34 33.44 -13.09
N GLU A 31 -24.40 33.03 -11.84
CA GLU A 31 -24.94 33.81 -10.75
C GLU A 31 -24.15 33.62 -9.47
N ALA A 32 -23.83 34.74 -8.81
CA ALA A 32 -23.26 34.69 -7.46
C ALA A 32 -24.39 34.43 -6.44
N ALA A 33 -24.11 33.53 -5.49
CA ALA A 33 -25.02 33.11 -4.43
C ALA A 33 -24.34 33.18 -3.05
N ALA A 34 -25.15 33.51 -2.02
CA ALA A 34 -24.65 33.59 -0.65
C ALA A 34 -24.08 32.22 -0.18
N PRO A 35 -23.02 32.23 0.62
CA PRO A 35 -22.25 33.37 1.15
C PRO A 35 -21.10 33.85 0.26
N GLY A 36 -21.00 33.40 -0.99
CA GLY A 36 -19.92 33.74 -1.93
C GLY A 36 -19.64 32.61 -2.95
N PHE A 37 -20.64 31.77 -3.22
CA PHE A 37 -20.61 30.78 -4.30
C PHE A 37 -20.87 31.42 -5.67
N ILE A 38 -20.41 30.76 -6.72
CA ILE A 38 -20.76 31.08 -8.10
C ILE A 38 -21.44 29.83 -8.70
N ASN A 39 -22.67 29.94 -9.06
CA ASN A 39 -23.43 28.87 -9.70
C ASN A 39 -23.38 29.02 -11.21
N PHE A 40 -23.21 27.90 -11.93
CA PHE A 40 -23.12 27.87 -13.38
C PHE A 40 -24.22 26.97 -13.92
N TRP A 41 -24.97 27.49 -14.90
CA TRP A 41 -25.92 26.72 -15.71
C TRP A 41 -25.36 26.65 -17.13
N LEU A 42 -24.97 25.46 -17.54
CA LEU A 42 -24.51 25.23 -18.91
C LEU A 42 -25.70 25.31 -19.88
N SER A 43 -25.48 25.91 -21.06
CA SER A 43 -26.53 25.90 -22.08
C SER A 43 -26.79 24.47 -22.62
N PRO A 44 -28.00 24.14 -23.08
CA PRO A 44 -28.29 22.86 -23.73
C PRO A 44 -27.34 22.54 -24.89
N LYS A 45 -26.96 23.56 -25.67
CA LYS A 45 -25.99 23.43 -26.77
C LYS A 45 -24.61 23.02 -26.28
N THR A 46 -24.15 23.62 -25.18
CA THR A 46 -22.86 23.25 -24.56
C THR A 46 -22.90 21.80 -24.09
N ILE A 47 -23.99 21.39 -23.42
CA ILE A 47 -24.15 19.99 -22.97
C ILE A 47 -24.14 19.03 -24.16
N GLN A 48 -24.89 19.35 -25.25
CA GLN A 48 -24.89 18.53 -26.46
C GLN A 48 -23.53 18.42 -27.12
N ASN A 49 -22.78 19.54 -27.18
CA ASN A 49 -21.43 19.55 -27.77
C ASN A 49 -20.47 18.68 -26.94
N VAL A 50 -20.46 18.82 -25.60
CA VAL A 50 -19.65 18.03 -24.70
C VAL A 50 -20.01 16.54 -24.77
N PHE A 51 -21.31 16.24 -24.81
CA PHE A 51 -21.80 14.86 -24.97
C PHE A 51 -21.33 14.25 -26.31
N SER A 52 -21.42 15.01 -27.38
CA SER A 52 -20.94 14.58 -28.70
C SER A 52 -19.43 14.38 -28.72
N GLU A 53 -18.67 15.25 -28.03
CA GLU A 53 -17.23 15.09 -27.89
C GLU A 53 -16.89 13.81 -27.12
N ILE A 54 -17.57 13.55 -26.00
CA ILE A 54 -17.40 12.34 -25.20
C ILE A 54 -17.70 11.10 -26.05
N ALA A 55 -18.82 11.10 -26.77
CA ALA A 55 -19.25 9.97 -27.59
C ALA A 55 -18.28 9.64 -28.75
N ASN A 56 -17.67 10.67 -29.33
CA ASN A 56 -16.79 10.53 -30.49
C ASN A 56 -15.30 10.35 -30.15
N LYS A 57 -14.92 10.65 -28.90
CA LYS A 57 -13.51 10.59 -28.47
C LYS A 57 -13.26 9.33 -27.66
N LYS A 58 -12.59 8.36 -28.25
CA LYS A 58 -12.32 7.04 -27.65
C LYS A 58 -11.64 7.12 -26.27
N GLU A 59 -10.80 8.13 -26.04
CA GLU A 59 -10.04 8.34 -24.79
C GLU A 59 -10.32 9.75 -24.24
N TYR A 60 -11.60 10.08 -24.04
CA TYR A 60 -12.00 11.39 -23.49
C TYR A 60 -11.42 11.58 -22.08
N GLY A 61 -10.80 12.74 -21.84
CA GLY A 61 -10.17 13.07 -20.55
C GLY A 61 -8.73 12.62 -20.41
N ARG A 62 -8.21 11.77 -21.32
CA ARG A 62 -6.78 11.39 -21.31
C ARG A 62 -5.90 12.62 -21.53
N ASN A 63 -4.83 12.73 -20.77
CA ASN A 63 -3.84 13.80 -20.87
C ASN A 63 -2.43 13.25 -20.57
N ASP A 64 -1.41 14.11 -20.73
CA ASP A 64 -0.01 13.78 -20.51
C ASP A 64 0.60 14.57 -19.34
N ASP A 65 -0.17 14.97 -18.35
CA ASP A 65 0.30 15.73 -17.18
C ASP A 65 1.41 14.98 -16.42
N GLY A 66 1.34 13.67 -16.43
CA GLY A 66 2.35 12.78 -15.84
C GLY A 66 3.70 12.79 -16.57
N ARG A 67 3.74 13.14 -17.87
CA ARG A 67 4.94 13.14 -18.70
C ARG A 67 5.79 11.88 -18.55
N LYS A 68 5.13 10.72 -18.45
CA LYS A 68 5.73 9.40 -18.22
C LYS A 68 6.57 9.28 -16.93
N LYS A 69 6.39 10.19 -15.96
CA LYS A 69 7.02 10.04 -14.65
C LYS A 69 6.49 8.80 -13.95
N THR A 70 7.37 8.07 -13.30
CA THR A 70 6.98 6.85 -12.59
C THR A 70 6.20 7.18 -11.31
N VAL A 71 5.08 6.48 -11.12
CA VAL A 71 4.32 6.46 -9.87
C VAL A 71 4.19 5.02 -9.41
N ILE A 72 4.57 4.74 -8.17
CA ILE A 72 4.32 3.43 -7.55
C ILE A 72 3.05 3.54 -6.73
N ILE A 73 2.14 2.59 -6.92
CA ILE A 73 0.92 2.50 -6.11
C ILE A 73 0.91 1.13 -5.45
N GLU A 74 1.03 1.13 -4.12
CA GLU A 74 0.95 -0.05 -3.30
C GLU A 74 -0.45 -0.21 -2.75
N TYR A 75 -1.05 -1.36 -3.00
CA TYR A 75 -2.40 -1.68 -2.56
C TYR A 75 -2.62 -3.18 -2.42
N SER A 76 -3.75 -3.56 -1.84
CA SER A 76 -4.08 -4.92 -1.44
C SER A 76 -3.17 -5.47 -0.34
N SER A 77 -1.93 -5.80 -0.63
CA SER A 77 -0.85 -6.16 0.32
C SER A 77 -1.28 -7.19 1.39
N PRO A 78 -1.87 -8.33 1.00
CA PRO A 78 -2.38 -9.30 1.97
C PRO A 78 -1.25 -10.12 2.60
N ASN A 79 -1.52 -10.60 3.81
CA ASN A 79 -0.74 -11.69 4.37
C ASN A 79 -1.06 -12.97 3.60
N ILE A 80 -0.05 -13.71 3.14
CA ILE A 80 -0.26 -15.02 2.52
C ILE A 80 -0.79 -16.02 3.55
N ALA A 81 -1.38 -17.11 3.08
CA ALA A 81 -2.04 -18.13 3.90
C ALA A 81 -3.21 -17.60 4.74
N LYS A 82 -3.81 -16.47 4.33
CA LYS A 82 -5.02 -15.91 4.92
C LYS A 82 -6.02 -15.53 3.85
N THR A 83 -7.31 -15.68 4.17
CA THR A 83 -8.39 -15.24 3.28
C THR A 83 -8.43 -13.72 3.15
N LEU A 84 -8.74 -13.26 1.95
CA LEU A 84 -9.03 -11.84 1.73
C LEU A 84 -10.33 -11.46 2.46
N ASN A 85 -10.33 -10.29 3.05
CA ASN A 85 -11.50 -9.70 3.71
C ASN A 85 -11.97 -8.42 2.99
N VAL A 86 -13.06 -7.82 3.48
CA VAL A 86 -13.65 -6.59 2.91
C VAL A 86 -12.65 -5.42 2.89
N GLY A 87 -11.73 -5.35 3.86
CA GLY A 87 -10.67 -4.34 3.88
C GLY A 87 -9.72 -4.49 2.69
N HIS A 88 -9.28 -5.73 2.39
CA HIS A 88 -8.46 -6.01 1.21
C HIS A 88 -9.20 -5.71 -0.09
N LEU A 89 -10.50 -6.09 -0.19
CA LEU A 89 -11.34 -5.78 -1.34
C LEU A 89 -11.40 -4.27 -1.60
N ARG A 90 -11.71 -3.49 -0.56
CA ARG A 90 -11.76 -2.03 -0.65
C ARG A 90 -10.43 -1.43 -1.11
N ASN A 91 -9.33 -1.83 -0.48
CA ASN A 91 -8.01 -1.33 -0.82
C ASN A 91 -7.60 -1.69 -2.25
N THR A 92 -7.94 -2.90 -2.70
CA THR A 92 -7.67 -3.35 -4.07
C THR A 92 -8.42 -2.49 -5.09
N ILE A 93 -9.72 -2.27 -4.89
CA ILE A 93 -10.55 -1.46 -5.81
C ILE A 93 -10.07 0.00 -5.85
N ILE A 94 -9.78 0.60 -4.68
CA ILE A 94 -9.29 1.99 -4.62
C ILE A 94 -7.91 2.10 -5.29
N GLY A 95 -7.01 1.15 -5.01
CA GLY A 95 -5.67 1.14 -5.58
C GLY A 95 -5.68 1.00 -7.09
N GLU A 96 -6.47 0.06 -7.62
CA GLU A 96 -6.63 -0.13 -9.07
C GLU A 96 -7.25 1.10 -9.75
N ALA A 97 -8.27 1.70 -9.13
CA ALA A 97 -8.87 2.92 -9.66
C ALA A 97 -7.86 4.08 -9.71
N LEU A 98 -7.04 4.26 -8.67
CA LEU A 98 -5.96 5.24 -8.67
C LEU A 98 -4.92 4.93 -9.75
N ALA A 99 -4.52 3.67 -9.92
CA ALA A 99 -3.58 3.25 -10.94
C ALA A 99 -4.08 3.64 -12.34
N ASN A 100 -5.34 3.34 -12.63
CA ASN A 100 -5.97 3.68 -13.90
C ASN A 100 -6.07 5.19 -14.12
N ILE A 101 -6.40 5.98 -13.09
CA ILE A 101 -6.43 7.45 -13.18
C ILE A 101 -5.04 8.01 -13.47
N PHE A 102 -4.01 7.53 -12.79
CA PHE A 102 -2.64 7.98 -13.03
C PHE A 102 -2.14 7.59 -14.42
N GLU A 103 -2.43 6.37 -14.91
CA GLU A 103 -2.11 5.99 -16.28
C GLU A 103 -2.82 6.86 -17.31
N TYR A 104 -4.11 7.12 -17.07
CA TYR A 104 -4.91 7.99 -17.93
C TYR A 104 -4.41 9.43 -17.96
N SER A 105 -3.73 9.85 -16.87
CA SER A 105 -3.06 11.14 -16.76
C SER A 105 -1.60 11.13 -17.26
N GLY A 106 -1.18 10.10 -18.00
CA GLY A 106 0.12 10.02 -18.67
C GLY A 106 1.30 9.64 -17.77
N TYR A 107 1.06 9.09 -16.57
CA TYR A 107 2.14 8.54 -15.74
C TYR A 107 2.48 7.10 -16.14
N ALA A 108 3.74 6.72 -15.90
CA ALA A 108 4.16 5.32 -15.90
C ALA A 108 3.85 4.74 -14.50
N VAL A 109 2.78 3.96 -14.40
CA VAL A 109 2.35 3.38 -13.12
C VAL A 109 3.04 2.04 -12.89
N VAL A 110 3.45 1.79 -11.65
CA VAL A 110 3.91 0.49 -11.15
C VAL A 110 2.95 0.04 -10.05
N ARG A 111 2.15 -0.96 -10.35
CA ARG A 111 1.21 -1.60 -9.42
C ARG A 111 1.96 -2.56 -8.50
N TRP A 112 1.96 -2.26 -7.22
CA TRP A 112 2.79 -2.97 -6.25
C TRP A 112 1.95 -3.74 -5.25
N ASN A 113 2.14 -5.06 -5.20
CA ASN A 113 1.57 -5.91 -4.18
C ASN A 113 2.67 -6.32 -3.18
N TYR A 114 2.62 -5.77 -1.97
CA TYR A 114 3.58 -6.04 -0.91
C TYR A 114 3.04 -7.09 0.04
N LEU A 115 3.48 -8.33 -0.12
CA LEU A 115 2.93 -9.48 0.59
C LEU A 115 3.52 -9.63 2.00
N GLY A 116 2.65 -9.88 2.98
CA GLY A 116 3.07 -10.35 4.30
C GLY A 116 3.44 -11.84 4.24
N ASP A 117 4.64 -12.14 3.75
CA ASP A 117 5.12 -13.50 3.51
C ASP A 117 6.25 -13.94 4.43
N TRP A 118 6.49 -13.18 5.52
CA TRP A 118 7.53 -13.48 6.50
C TRP A 118 7.10 -13.23 7.93
N GLY A 119 7.70 -13.93 8.88
CA GLY A 119 7.46 -13.76 10.30
C GLY A 119 7.09 -15.05 11.03
N THR A 120 6.96 -14.97 12.35
CA THR A 120 6.69 -16.12 13.25
C THR A 120 5.43 -16.91 12.87
N GLN A 121 4.51 -16.28 12.15
CA GLN A 121 3.31 -16.93 11.62
C GLN A 121 3.65 -18.12 10.69
N PHE A 122 4.78 -18.04 9.96
CA PHE A 122 5.19 -19.13 9.07
C PHE A 122 5.81 -20.30 9.84
N GLY A 123 6.49 -20.06 10.94
CA GLY A 123 6.92 -21.14 11.82
C GLY A 123 5.73 -21.93 12.38
N LYS A 124 4.70 -21.22 12.82
CA LYS A 124 3.46 -21.84 13.29
C LYS A 124 2.76 -22.65 12.19
N LEU A 125 2.71 -22.10 10.98
CA LEU A 125 2.09 -22.75 9.84
C LEU A 125 2.87 -24.01 9.40
N ILE A 126 4.20 -23.94 9.38
CA ILE A 126 5.08 -25.09 9.08
C ILE A 126 4.91 -26.17 10.15
N ALA A 127 4.90 -25.80 11.43
CA ALA A 127 4.66 -26.74 12.52
C ALA A 127 3.29 -27.41 12.41
N ALA A 128 2.23 -26.62 12.15
CA ALA A 128 0.88 -27.14 11.95
C ALA A 128 0.80 -28.10 10.76
N TYR A 129 1.44 -27.76 9.65
CA TYR A 129 1.49 -28.64 8.48
C TYR A 129 2.21 -29.94 8.78
N LYS A 130 3.37 -29.91 9.43
CA LYS A 130 4.12 -31.12 9.82
C LYS A 130 3.32 -32.03 10.75
N MET A 131 2.47 -31.47 11.62
CA MET A 131 1.68 -32.24 12.57
C MET A 131 0.37 -32.78 11.96
N TRP A 132 -0.29 -31.98 11.13
CA TRP A 132 -1.69 -32.28 10.74
C TRP A 132 -1.98 -32.05 9.25
N GLY A 133 -1.05 -31.44 8.50
CA GLY A 133 -1.27 -31.08 7.11
C GLY A 133 -1.28 -32.26 6.17
N LYS A 134 -2.07 -32.15 5.12
CA LYS A 134 -2.07 -33.08 3.98
C LYS A 134 -1.84 -32.29 2.71
N LYS A 135 -0.91 -32.77 1.89
CA LYS A 135 -0.51 -32.06 0.67
C LYS A 135 -1.67 -31.89 -0.30
N GLU A 136 -2.45 -32.96 -0.48
CA GLU A 136 -3.57 -33.02 -1.40
C GLU A 136 -4.68 -32.02 -1.04
N ASP A 137 -4.89 -31.77 0.26
CA ASP A 137 -5.91 -30.83 0.74
C ASP A 137 -5.46 -29.39 0.42
N ILE A 138 -4.17 -29.07 0.65
CA ILE A 138 -3.61 -27.74 0.34
C ILE A 138 -3.59 -27.50 -1.16
N GLU A 139 -3.19 -28.46 -1.99
CA GLU A 139 -3.18 -28.30 -3.45
C GLU A 139 -4.60 -28.06 -4.00
N LYS A 140 -5.63 -28.58 -3.34
CA LYS A 140 -7.02 -28.41 -3.74
C LYS A 140 -7.59 -27.03 -3.32
N ASN A 141 -7.35 -26.60 -2.09
CA ASN A 141 -7.88 -25.36 -1.51
C ASN A 141 -6.80 -24.65 -0.66
N PRO A 142 -5.79 -24.03 -1.29
CA PRO A 142 -4.58 -23.59 -0.60
C PRO A 142 -4.83 -22.65 0.59
N ILE A 143 -5.51 -21.54 0.36
CA ILE A 143 -5.70 -20.50 1.40
C ILE A 143 -6.59 -21.02 2.52
N GLU A 144 -7.68 -21.73 2.18
CA GLU A 144 -8.62 -22.24 3.17
C GLU A 144 -7.96 -23.28 4.10
N GLU A 145 -7.21 -24.22 3.53
CA GLU A 145 -6.55 -25.27 4.30
C GLU A 145 -5.36 -24.74 5.13
N LEU A 146 -4.56 -23.85 4.57
CA LEU A 146 -3.50 -23.16 5.32
C LEU A 146 -4.08 -22.33 6.47
N GLN A 147 -5.21 -21.67 6.26
CA GLN A 147 -5.90 -20.94 7.33
C GLN A 147 -6.47 -21.86 8.39
N LYS A 148 -7.07 -23.00 8.02
CA LYS A 148 -7.55 -24.01 9.00
C LYS A 148 -6.40 -24.52 9.86
N LEU A 149 -5.27 -24.85 9.25
CA LEU A 149 -4.07 -25.27 9.97
C LEU A 149 -3.57 -24.19 10.93
N TYR A 150 -3.54 -22.93 10.49
CA TYR A 150 -3.13 -21.80 11.31
C TYR A 150 -4.07 -21.57 12.51
N VAL A 151 -5.38 -21.63 12.30
CA VAL A 151 -6.38 -21.50 13.37
C VAL A 151 -6.25 -22.65 14.36
N ARG A 152 -6.18 -23.90 13.87
CA ARG A 152 -6.00 -25.08 14.71
C ARG A 152 -4.73 -24.95 15.57
N PHE A 153 -3.61 -24.52 14.99
CA PHE A 153 -2.38 -24.31 15.75
C PHE A 153 -2.59 -23.35 16.93
N HIS A 154 -3.30 -22.25 16.69
CA HIS A 154 -3.58 -21.30 17.75
C HIS A 154 -4.49 -21.81 18.85
N GLU A 155 -5.49 -22.61 18.50
CA GLU A 155 -6.40 -23.23 19.49
C GLU A 155 -5.66 -24.27 20.35
N GLU A 156 -4.92 -25.16 19.74
CA GLU A 156 -4.14 -26.19 20.44
C GLU A 156 -3.03 -25.59 21.32
N ALA A 157 -2.35 -24.53 20.83
CA ALA A 157 -1.30 -23.85 21.59
C ALA A 157 -1.82 -23.07 22.83
N LYS A 158 -3.14 -22.87 22.98
CA LYS A 158 -3.70 -22.29 24.22
C LYS A 158 -3.68 -23.28 25.38
N THR A 159 -3.77 -24.56 25.09
CA THR A 159 -3.85 -25.64 26.07
C THR A 159 -2.55 -26.43 26.21
N ASP A 160 -1.70 -26.37 25.18
CA ASP A 160 -0.41 -27.07 25.14
C ASP A 160 0.71 -26.10 24.71
N SER A 161 1.57 -25.73 25.67
CA SER A 161 2.69 -24.83 25.44
C SER A 161 3.76 -25.41 24.49
N GLU A 162 3.90 -26.74 24.45
CA GLU A 162 4.89 -27.41 23.58
C GLU A 162 4.57 -27.14 22.10
N ILE A 163 3.29 -27.00 21.74
CA ILE A 163 2.88 -26.63 20.39
C ILE A 163 3.35 -25.23 20.04
N GLY A 164 3.23 -24.28 20.99
CA GLY A 164 3.74 -22.92 20.80
C GLY A 164 5.24 -22.88 20.57
N GLU A 165 6.00 -23.67 21.33
CA GLU A 165 7.46 -23.80 21.20
C GLU A 165 7.86 -24.37 19.84
N LYS A 166 7.17 -25.42 19.36
CA LYS A 166 7.40 -25.98 18.01
C LYS A 166 7.27 -24.92 16.91
N GLY A 167 6.29 -24.02 17.03
CA GLY A 167 6.16 -22.93 16.07
C GLY A 167 7.35 -21.96 16.06
N GLN A 168 7.91 -21.67 17.23
CA GLN A 168 9.11 -20.85 17.35
C GLN A 168 10.35 -21.56 16.80
N GLU A 169 10.50 -22.85 17.10
CA GLU A 169 11.60 -23.65 16.56
C GLU A 169 11.57 -23.75 15.04
N GLU A 170 10.41 -24.02 14.45
CA GLU A 170 10.27 -24.11 13.00
C GLU A 170 10.52 -22.75 12.32
N PHE A 171 10.16 -21.64 12.94
CA PHE A 171 10.50 -20.31 12.44
C PHE A 171 12.02 -20.07 12.51
N LYS A 172 12.67 -20.41 13.62
CA LYS A 172 14.13 -20.30 13.77
C LYS A 172 14.87 -21.16 12.73
N LYS A 173 14.38 -22.38 12.43
CA LYS A 173 14.91 -23.21 11.34
C LYS A 173 14.76 -22.52 9.99
N LEU A 174 13.58 -21.93 9.71
CA LEU A 174 13.32 -21.20 8.48
C LEU A 174 14.28 -20.02 8.32
N GLU A 175 14.47 -19.20 9.37
CA GLU A 175 15.41 -18.08 9.38
C GLU A 175 16.87 -18.52 9.16
N ASN A 176 17.26 -19.65 9.74
CA ASN A 176 18.59 -20.23 9.57
C ASN A 176 18.79 -20.96 8.22
N GLY A 177 17.79 -20.91 7.33
CA GLY A 177 17.90 -21.46 5.98
C GLY A 177 17.73 -22.97 5.89
N ASP A 178 17.05 -23.61 6.86
CA ASP A 178 16.70 -25.04 6.78
C ASP A 178 16.00 -25.36 5.46
N LYS A 179 16.52 -26.36 4.75
CA LYS A 179 16.10 -26.66 3.37
C LYS A 179 14.66 -27.16 3.29
N GLU A 180 14.20 -27.91 4.29
CA GLU A 180 12.84 -28.44 4.32
C GLU A 180 11.85 -27.31 4.58
N ASN A 181 12.11 -26.49 5.60
CA ASN A 181 11.25 -25.36 5.96
C ASN A 181 11.21 -24.30 4.85
N ARG A 182 12.32 -24.05 4.16
CA ARG A 182 12.36 -23.16 2.99
C ARG A 182 11.48 -23.69 1.85
N LYS A 183 11.53 -24.99 1.55
CA LYS A 183 10.68 -25.61 0.53
C LYS A 183 9.19 -25.54 0.88
N LEU A 184 8.84 -25.80 2.15
CA LEU A 184 7.46 -25.68 2.61
C LEU A 184 6.95 -24.23 2.52
N TRP A 185 7.75 -23.27 2.99
CA TRP A 185 7.44 -21.85 2.91
C TRP A 185 7.26 -21.37 1.47
N GLU A 186 8.19 -21.73 0.56
CA GLU A 186 8.10 -21.40 -0.87
C GLU A 186 6.84 -21.99 -1.52
N TRP A 187 6.50 -23.21 -1.16
CA TRP A 187 5.30 -23.87 -1.63
C TRP A 187 4.03 -23.16 -1.14
N PHE A 188 3.91 -22.88 0.17
CA PHE A 188 2.77 -22.15 0.72
C PHE A 188 2.61 -20.77 0.08
N ARG A 189 3.72 -20.08 -0.12
CA ARG A 189 3.77 -18.79 -0.79
C ARG A 189 3.28 -18.89 -2.22
N LYS A 190 3.77 -19.85 -2.99
CA LYS A 190 3.38 -20.08 -4.37
C LYS A 190 1.89 -20.35 -4.51
N GLU A 191 1.36 -21.31 -3.76
CA GLU A 191 -0.06 -21.68 -3.82
C GLU A 191 -0.95 -20.49 -3.41
N SER A 192 -0.56 -19.75 -2.36
CA SER A 192 -1.29 -18.56 -1.94
C SER A 192 -1.32 -17.48 -3.01
N ILE A 193 -0.19 -17.23 -3.69
CA ILE A 193 -0.11 -16.22 -4.78
C ILE A 193 -1.00 -16.62 -5.96
N GLU A 194 -1.02 -17.89 -6.35
CA GLU A 194 -1.87 -18.34 -7.46
C GLU A 194 -3.36 -18.17 -7.13
N GLU A 195 -3.75 -18.41 -5.89
CA GLU A 195 -5.13 -18.18 -5.45
C GLU A 195 -5.47 -16.68 -5.39
N LEU A 196 -4.55 -15.85 -4.89
CA LEU A 196 -4.71 -14.39 -4.91
C LEU A 196 -4.87 -13.86 -6.34
N LYS A 197 -4.09 -14.36 -7.30
CA LYS A 197 -4.22 -13.98 -8.72
C LYS A 197 -5.61 -14.30 -9.28
N ARG A 198 -6.19 -15.45 -8.89
CA ARG A 198 -7.57 -15.79 -9.28
C ARG A 198 -8.58 -14.79 -8.75
N ALA A 199 -8.46 -14.42 -7.47
CA ALA A 199 -9.32 -13.42 -6.85
C ALA A 199 -9.17 -12.04 -7.54
N TYR A 200 -7.94 -11.59 -7.78
CA TYR A 200 -7.70 -10.31 -8.46
C TYR A 200 -8.21 -10.30 -9.90
N LYS A 201 -8.12 -11.42 -10.62
CA LYS A 201 -8.71 -11.52 -11.96
C LYS A 201 -10.21 -11.28 -11.95
N VAL A 202 -10.93 -11.76 -10.92
CA VAL A 202 -12.37 -11.48 -10.75
C VAL A 202 -12.62 -10.00 -10.49
N LEU A 203 -11.72 -9.33 -9.75
CA LEU A 203 -11.81 -7.91 -9.44
C LEU A 203 -11.33 -6.98 -10.57
N GLY A 204 -10.77 -7.55 -11.65
CA GLY A 204 -10.15 -6.76 -12.72
C GLY A 204 -8.89 -6.03 -12.30
N ALA A 205 -8.21 -6.49 -11.24
CA ALA A 205 -6.97 -5.93 -10.74
C ALA A 205 -5.78 -6.80 -11.16
N ASP A 206 -4.66 -6.17 -11.49
CA ASP A 206 -3.39 -6.84 -11.79
C ASP A 206 -2.23 -6.10 -11.14
N PHE A 207 -1.09 -6.77 -11.00
CA PHE A 207 0.09 -6.21 -10.34
C PHE A 207 1.34 -6.47 -11.17
N ASP A 208 2.14 -5.41 -11.35
CA ASP A 208 3.44 -5.48 -12.02
C ASP A 208 4.50 -6.10 -11.11
N VAL A 209 4.36 -5.92 -9.79
CA VAL A 209 5.35 -6.35 -8.80
C VAL A 209 4.69 -7.12 -7.67
N TRP A 210 5.19 -8.33 -7.46
CA TRP A 210 4.83 -9.26 -6.39
C TRP A 210 6.06 -9.46 -5.50
N ILE A 211 6.27 -8.58 -4.55
CA ILE A 211 7.37 -8.65 -3.58
C ILE A 211 6.77 -8.76 -2.18
N GLY A 212 7.37 -9.61 -1.35
CA GLY A 212 6.98 -9.74 0.04
C GLY A 212 8.07 -9.26 1.01
N GLU A 213 7.73 -9.29 2.29
CA GLU A 213 8.63 -8.95 3.39
C GLU A 213 9.91 -9.78 3.37
N SER A 214 9.81 -11.06 2.96
CA SER A 214 10.93 -11.99 2.84
C SER A 214 12.04 -11.54 1.91
N PHE A 215 11.71 -10.73 0.90
CA PHE A 215 12.70 -10.21 -0.06
C PHE A 215 13.73 -9.28 0.60
N PHE A 216 13.33 -8.58 1.66
CA PHE A 216 14.17 -7.59 2.34
C PHE A 216 14.87 -8.12 3.58
N GLU A 217 14.65 -9.37 3.96
CA GLU A 217 15.17 -9.92 5.22
C GLU A 217 16.70 -9.84 5.32
N SER A 218 17.39 -10.22 4.26
CA SER A 218 18.87 -10.17 4.23
C SER A 218 19.43 -8.74 4.34
N GLU A 219 18.65 -7.73 3.99
CA GLU A 219 19.07 -6.33 4.01
C GLU A 219 18.86 -5.65 5.36
N MET A 220 18.03 -6.20 6.25
CA MET A 220 17.59 -5.51 7.47
C MET A 220 18.76 -5.12 8.39
N LYS A 221 19.68 -6.04 8.65
CA LYS A 221 20.87 -5.75 9.47
C LYS A 221 21.80 -4.72 8.83
N SER A 222 21.87 -4.71 7.48
CA SER A 222 22.68 -3.74 6.75
C SER A 222 22.04 -2.35 6.79
N VAL A 223 20.72 -2.27 6.70
CA VAL A 223 19.95 -1.02 6.82
C VAL A 223 20.16 -0.40 8.21
N ALA A 224 19.98 -1.15 9.28
CA ALA A 224 20.17 -0.66 10.65
C ALA A 224 21.60 -0.10 10.87
N ARG A 225 22.62 -0.84 10.44
CA ARG A 225 24.02 -0.39 10.53
C ARG A 225 24.28 0.89 9.73
N GLU A 226 23.77 0.96 8.51
CA GLU A 226 23.95 2.15 7.65
C GLU A 226 23.29 3.38 8.27
N LEU A 227 22.09 3.24 8.84
CA LEU A 227 21.39 4.34 9.53
C LEU A 227 22.20 4.86 10.72
N CYS A 228 22.81 3.96 11.50
CA CYS A 228 23.73 4.34 12.58
C CYS A 228 24.99 5.04 12.05
N ASN A 229 25.62 4.50 11.01
CA ASN A 229 26.85 5.07 10.44
C ASN A 229 26.63 6.47 9.85
N LYS A 230 25.43 6.76 9.35
CA LYS A 230 25.04 8.08 8.87
C LYS A 230 24.61 9.05 9.98
N GLY A 231 24.57 8.61 11.23
CA GLY A 231 24.09 9.41 12.35
C GLY A 231 22.59 9.67 12.35
N VAL A 232 21.81 8.93 11.53
CA VAL A 232 20.35 9.04 11.45
C VAL A 232 19.67 8.23 12.55
N ALA A 233 20.28 7.08 12.92
CA ALA A 233 19.81 6.24 14.02
C ALA A 233 20.86 6.22 15.15
N GLU A 234 20.37 6.09 16.37
CA GLU A 234 21.18 6.02 17.59
C GLU A 234 20.81 4.80 18.45
N LYS A 235 21.73 4.40 19.34
CA LYS A 235 21.43 3.39 20.35
C LYS A 235 20.72 4.04 21.53
N SER A 236 19.60 3.46 21.95
CA SER A 236 18.81 3.88 23.11
C SER A 236 18.34 2.63 23.85
N GLU A 237 18.72 2.48 25.11
CA GLU A 237 18.33 1.35 25.99
C GLU A 237 18.58 -0.04 25.36
N GLY A 238 19.68 -0.18 24.63
CA GLY A 238 20.04 -1.42 23.94
C GLY A 238 19.38 -1.61 22.56
N ALA A 239 18.40 -0.79 22.21
CA ALA A 239 17.73 -0.79 20.90
C ALA A 239 18.36 0.23 19.95
N ILE A 240 18.01 0.14 18.65
CA ILE A 240 18.35 1.16 17.65
C ILE A 240 17.08 1.94 17.32
N VAL A 241 17.13 3.27 17.44
CA VAL A 241 15.99 4.17 17.20
C VAL A 241 16.38 5.34 16.29
N ILE A 242 15.38 5.90 15.61
CA ILE A 242 15.47 7.19 14.92
C ILE A 242 14.62 8.20 15.68
N ARG A 243 15.22 9.31 16.10
CA ARG A 243 14.48 10.41 16.74
C ARG A 243 13.60 11.13 15.73
N LEU A 244 12.34 11.30 16.07
CA LEU A 244 11.36 11.97 15.22
C LEU A 244 10.71 13.19 15.90
N ASP A 245 11.38 13.77 16.89
CA ASP A 245 10.90 14.91 17.69
C ASP A 245 10.52 16.12 16.82
N ALA A 246 11.29 16.37 15.74
CA ALA A 246 11.01 17.43 14.77
C ALA A 246 9.67 17.26 14.03
N PHE A 247 9.09 16.06 14.06
CA PHE A 247 7.81 15.71 13.46
C PHE A 247 6.70 15.51 14.50
N HIS A 248 6.99 15.78 15.79
CA HIS A 248 6.10 15.51 16.92
C HIS A 248 5.65 14.05 17.02
N LEU A 249 6.52 13.12 16.62
CA LEU A 249 6.30 11.68 16.67
C LEU A 249 7.25 11.03 17.68
N PRO A 250 6.82 9.94 18.34
CA PRO A 250 7.71 9.15 19.17
C PRO A 250 8.84 8.54 18.34
N PRO A 251 9.99 8.18 18.96
CA PRO A 251 11.09 7.58 18.27
C PRO A 251 10.66 6.34 17.47
N ALA A 252 11.17 6.24 16.24
CA ALA A 252 10.94 5.07 15.39
C ALA A 252 11.92 3.96 15.75
N LEU A 253 11.41 2.81 16.19
CA LEU A 253 12.22 1.68 16.58
C LEU A 253 12.65 0.90 15.32
N ILE A 254 13.96 0.73 15.15
CA ILE A 254 14.59 0.07 14.00
C ILE A 254 15.02 -1.37 14.34
N GLU A 255 15.63 -1.57 15.51
CA GLU A 255 16.06 -2.87 16.01
C GLU A 255 15.80 -2.94 17.50
N LYS A 256 15.25 -4.04 17.98
CA LYS A 256 15.04 -4.28 19.40
C LYS A 256 16.36 -4.56 20.11
N SER A 257 16.34 -4.48 21.44
CA SER A 257 17.50 -4.80 22.30
C SER A 257 17.99 -6.26 22.16
N ASP A 258 17.13 -7.18 21.75
CA ASP A 258 17.46 -8.58 21.46
C ASP A 258 17.99 -8.80 20.02
N GLY A 259 18.15 -7.73 19.23
CA GLY A 259 18.60 -7.77 17.85
C GLY A 259 17.52 -8.13 16.82
N ALA A 260 16.26 -8.25 17.24
CA ALA A 260 15.16 -8.53 16.33
C ALA A 260 14.80 -7.28 15.53
N SER A 261 14.74 -7.42 14.22
CA SER A 261 14.31 -6.35 13.32
C SER A 261 12.78 -6.21 13.32
N LEU A 262 12.29 -5.02 12.97
CA LEU A 262 10.88 -4.66 13.02
C LEU A 262 10.27 -4.41 11.63
N TYR A 263 8.96 -4.30 11.58
CA TYR A 263 8.23 -3.96 10.35
C TYR A 263 8.74 -2.68 9.70
N LEU A 264 8.97 -1.62 10.50
CA LEU A 264 9.46 -0.35 9.97
C LEU A 264 10.82 -0.48 9.27
N THR A 265 11.71 -1.33 9.73
CA THR A 265 13.01 -1.56 9.09
C THR A 265 12.85 -2.19 7.71
N ARG A 266 11.88 -3.12 7.55
CA ARG A 266 11.52 -3.68 6.23
C ARG A 266 10.91 -2.63 5.33
N ASP A 267 10.04 -1.77 5.86
CA ASP A 267 9.43 -0.69 5.08
C ASP A 267 10.48 0.32 4.61
N ILE A 268 11.48 0.63 5.43
CA ILE A 268 12.63 1.46 5.03
C ILE A 268 13.45 0.77 3.93
N ALA A 269 13.72 -0.53 4.05
CA ALA A 269 14.43 -1.28 3.01
C ALA A 269 13.65 -1.29 1.69
N ASN A 270 12.34 -1.55 1.75
CA ASN A 270 11.43 -1.51 0.62
C ASN A 270 11.38 -0.12 -0.03
N LEU A 271 11.24 0.95 0.77
CA LEU A 271 11.27 2.33 0.27
C LEU A 271 12.56 2.64 -0.46
N ARG A 272 13.71 2.30 0.12
CA ARG A 272 15.05 2.49 -0.49
C ARG A 272 15.17 1.73 -1.82
N TYR A 273 14.73 0.48 -1.85
CA TYR A 273 14.72 -0.33 -3.07
C TYR A 273 13.91 0.34 -4.19
N ARG A 274 12.71 0.83 -3.87
CA ARG A 274 11.84 1.54 -4.81
C ARG A 274 12.48 2.81 -5.34
N LEU A 275 13.02 3.64 -4.45
CA LEU A 275 13.70 4.89 -4.82
C LEU A 275 14.90 4.63 -5.73
N LYS A 276 15.72 3.61 -5.42
CA LYS A 276 16.89 3.27 -6.22
C LYS A 276 16.54 2.68 -7.58
N LYS A 277 15.60 1.74 -7.62
CA LYS A 277 15.27 0.97 -8.83
C LYS A 277 14.37 1.73 -9.80
N TYR A 278 13.34 2.38 -9.28
CA TYR A 278 12.28 2.98 -10.10
C TYR A 278 12.37 4.50 -10.19
N LYS A 279 13.10 5.16 -9.28
CA LYS A 279 13.21 6.62 -9.19
C LYS A 279 11.84 7.32 -9.31
N PRO A 280 10.85 6.91 -8.52
CA PRO A 280 9.48 7.35 -8.70
C PRO A 280 9.33 8.83 -8.35
N ALA A 281 8.45 9.52 -9.09
CA ALA A 281 8.02 10.87 -8.75
C ALA A 281 7.07 10.88 -7.55
N LYS A 282 6.32 9.78 -7.35
CA LYS A 282 5.41 9.58 -6.22
C LYS A 282 5.34 8.10 -5.85
N ILE A 283 5.10 7.84 -4.56
CA ILE A 283 4.70 6.53 -4.03
C ILE A 283 3.40 6.74 -3.26
N LEU A 284 2.37 6.01 -3.63
CA LEU A 284 1.08 6.03 -2.96
C LEU A 284 0.87 4.70 -2.23
N TYR A 285 0.41 4.77 -0.99
CA TYR A 285 0.08 3.61 -0.17
C TYR A 285 -1.43 3.62 0.11
N VAL A 286 -2.13 2.60 -0.33
CA VAL A 286 -3.57 2.42 -0.07
C VAL A 286 -3.72 1.46 1.09
N ILE A 287 -3.90 2.01 2.28
CA ILE A 287 -3.88 1.29 3.56
C ILE A 287 -5.14 1.54 4.39
N GLY A 288 -5.35 0.74 5.43
CA GLY A 288 -6.36 1.01 6.45
C GLY A 288 -5.91 2.07 7.46
N ASN A 289 -6.86 2.76 8.08
CA ASN A 289 -6.56 3.80 9.07
C ASN A 289 -5.75 3.28 10.27
N GLU A 290 -5.90 2.02 10.62
CA GLU A 290 -5.16 1.35 11.69
C GLU A 290 -3.65 1.32 11.47
N GLN A 291 -3.20 1.48 10.22
CA GLN A 291 -1.78 1.54 9.86
C GLN A 291 -1.23 2.96 9.72
N SER A 292 -2.06 4.01 9.87
CA SER A 292 -1.67 5.39 9.61
C SER A 292 -0.45 5.82 10.43
N PHE A 293 -0.41 5.49 11.71
CA PHE A 293 0.71 5.82 12.59
C PHE A 293 2.06 5.26 12.11
N GLN A 294 2.08 4.00 11.65
CA GLN A 294 3.29 3.39 11.10
C GLN A 294 3.78 4.12 9.85
N PHE A 295 2.85 4.55 8.98
CA PHE A 295 3.19 5.30 7.78
C PHE A 295 3.60 6.73 8.06
N GLU A 296 3.02 7.38 9.09
CA GLU A 296 3.50 8.68 9.56
C GLU A 296 4.97 8.61 10.00
N GLN A 297 5.36 7.58 10.76
CA GLN A 297 6.75 7.34 11.11
C GLN A 297 7.62 7.04 9.88
N LEU A 298 7.16 6.20 8.94
CA LEU A 298 7.89 5.90 7.71
C LEU A 298 8.14 7.17 6.88
N PHE A 299 7.13 8.03 6.75
CA PHE A 299 7.27 9.29 6.00
C PHE A 299 8.18 10.30 6.71
N ALA A 300 8.15 10.35 8.04
CA ALA A 300 9.08 11.16 8.82
C ALA A 300 10.52 10.66 8.64
N VAL A 301 10.75 9.35 8.73
CA VAL A 301 12.05 8.72 8.48
C VAL A 301 12.52 9.01 7.04
N ALA A 302 11.64 8.92 6.05
CA ALA A 302 11.99 9.22 4.65
C ALA A 302 12.44 10.67 4.44
N LYS A 303 12.01 11.62 5.28
CA LYS A 303 12.46 13.03 5.23
C LYS A 303 13.78 13.25 5.95
N VAL A 304 14.14 12.38 6.88
CA VAL A 304 15.42 12.44 7.60
C VAL A 304 16.54 11.79 6.79
N LEU A 305 16.21 10.81 5.93
CA LEU A 305 17.15 10.10 5.04
C LEU A 305 17.55 10.89 3.81
#